data_308bff8f516e8e2d49cb0b915751dcb3
#
_entry.id   308bff8f516e8e2d49cb0b915751dcb3
#
_cell.length_a   1.000
_cell.length_b   1.000
_cell.length_c   1.000
_cell.angle_alpha   90.00
_cell.angle_beta   90.00
_cell.angle_gamma   90.00
#
_symmetry.space_group_name_H-M   'P 1'
#
loop_
_entity.id
_entity.type
_entity.pdbx_description
1 polymer ?
#
loop_
_entity_poly.entity_id
_entity_poly.type
_entity_poly.pdbx_seq_one_letter_code
_entity_poly.pdbx_strand_id
1 'polypeptide(L)'
;MLFHFFLILFFARGKKFRYTFDNSAAMKGFDAMPTIAVYADQKEDNWEAHLTHQLKINEERTQAHQTFHNESLTIDEYFITEDSAPFHTNQAVKQQLASNGRSCLPLVYVDDQLFCQGRLPTIREWEQLTKSGITLQFDA
;
A
#
# COMPACT_ATOMS: atom_id res chain seq x y z
N MET A 1 -0.12 24.49 -11.85
CA MET A 1 -0.15 23.04 -11.66
C MET A 1 1.07 22.63 -10.83
N LEU A 2 0.81 22.15 -9.63
CA LEU A 2 1.89 21.79 -8.72
C LEU A 2 2.17 20.29 -8.84
N PHE A 3 3.39 19.94 -9.22
CA PHE A 3 3.84 18.57 -9.23
C PHE A 3 4.57 18.30 -7.92
N HIS A 4 4.15 17.29 -7.21
CA HIS A 4 4.82 16.86 -6.01
C HIS A 4 5.57 15.57 -6.29
N PHE A 5 6.89 15.66 -6.24
CA PHE A 5 7.76 14.49 -6.35
C PHE A 5 8.34 14.17 -4.98
N PHE A 6 8.15 12.96 -4.56
CA PHE A 6 8.79 12.46 -3.35
C PHE A 6 9.83 11.42 -3.73
N LEU A 7 11.07 11.69 -3.37
CA LEU A 7 12.16 10.73 -3.54
C LEU A 7 12.40 10.03 -2.21
N ILE A 8 12.23 8.73 -2.20
CA ILE A 8 12.41 7.91 -1.01
C ILE A 8 13.54 6.93 -1.25
N LEU A 9 14.50 6.93 -0.33
CA LEU A 9 15.67 6.08 -0.39
C LEU A 9 15.60 5.06 0.74
N PHE A 10 15.81 3.79 0.42
CA PHE A 10 15.87 2.77 1.45
C PHE A 10 16.77 1.62 1.01
N PHE A 11 17.11 0.74 1.97
CA PHE A 11 17.93 -0.43 1.74
C PHE A 11 17.14 -1.69 2.09
N ALA A 12 17.12 -2.65 1.17
CA ALA A 12 16.57 -3.98 1.39
C ALA A 12 17.57 -5.02 0.89
N ARG A 13 17.91 -5.98 1.72
CA ARG A 13 18.89 -7.05 1.41
C ARG A 13 20.22 -6.50 0.88
N GLY A 14 20.70 -5.40 1.44
CA GLY A 14 21.95 -4.77 1.04
C GLY A 14 21.89 -4.02 -0.30
N LYS A 15 20.74 -3.94 -0.94
CA LYS A 15 20.55 -3.19 -2.17
C LYS A 15 19.84 -1.87 -1.88
N LYS A 16 20.21 -0.87 -2.64
CA LYS A 16 19.64 0.47 -2.53
C LYS A 16 18.56 0.65 -3.57
N PHE A 17 17.37 1.06 -3.12
CA PHE A 17 16.22 1.32 -3.97
C PHE A 17 15.81 2.77 -3.86
N ARG A 18 15.34 3.33 -4.96
CA ARG A 18 14.77 4.68 -5.00
C ARG A 18 13.38 4.62 -5.59
N TYR A 19 12.44 5.25 -4.90
CA TYR A 19 11.09 5.42 -5.41
C TYR A 19 10.81 6.89 -5.62
N THR A 20 10.26 7.21 -6.76
CA THR A 20 9.75 8.54 -7.06
C THR A 20 8.26 8.44 -7.27
N PHE A 21 7.50 9.22 -6.52
CA PHE A 21 6.05 9.27 -6.64
C PHE A 21 5.63 10.58 -7.30
N ASP A 22 4.88 10.46 -8.39
CA ASP A 22 4.31 11.60 -9.08
C ASP A 22 2.83 11.67 -8.74
N ASN A 23 2.47 12.64 -7.90
CA ASN A 23 1.10 12.83 -7.45
C ASN A 23 0.29 13.74 -8.37
N SER A 24 0.82 14.14 -9.52
CA SER A 24 0.12 15.04 -10.43
C SER A 24 -1.19 14.48 -10.94
N ALA A 25 -1.25 13.16 -11.18
CA ALA A 25 -2.47 12.50 -11.63
C ALA A 25 -3.55 12.45 -10.56
N ALA A 26 -3.17 12.37 -9.29
CA ALA A 26 -4.11 12.31 -8.17
C ALA A 26 -4.90 13.62 -8.00
N MET A 27 -4.39 14.73 -8.54
CA MET A 27 -5.06 16.03 -8.45
C MET A 27 -6.09 16.27 -9.55
N LYS A 28 -6.20 15.36 -10.52
CA LYS A 28 -7.07 15.54 -11.68
C LYS A 28 -8.46 14.94 -11.51
N GLY A 29 -8.69 14.14 -10.49
CA GLY A 29 -9.91 13.37 -10.36
C GLY A 29 -10.81 13.87 -9.26
N PHE A 30 -12.10 13.93 -9.57
CA PHE A 30 -13.13 14.04 -8.57
C PHE A 30 -13.60 12.67 -8.11
N ASP A 31 -12.95 11.60 -8.59
CA ASP A 31 -13.27 10.24 -8.19
C ASP A 31 -12.78 9.96 -6.78
N ALA A 32 -13.62 9.29 -6.01
CA ALA A 32 -13.25 8.88 -4.66
C ALA A 32 -12.01 7.97 -4.68
N MET A 33 -11.05 8.26 -3.82
CA MET A 33 -9.87 7.44 -3.67
C MET A 33 -10.21 6.17 -2.86
N PRO A 34 -9.63 5.03 -3.22
CA PRO A 34 -9.96 3.78 -2.55
C PRO A 34 -9.41 3.69 -1.13
N THR A 35 -10.02 2.84 -0.33
CA THR A 35 -9.48 2.39 0.95
C THR A 35 -8.81 1.05 0.72
N ILE A 36 -7.53 0.97 1.02
CA ILE A 36 -6.72 -0.24 0.80
C ILE A 36 -6.31 -0.81 2.16
N ALA A 37 -6.58 -2.08 2.36
CA ALA A 37 -6.18 -2.79 3.57
C ALA A 37 -5.29 -3.98 3.20
N VAL A 38 -4.12 -4.04 3.81
CA VAL A 38 -3.15 -5.11 3.59
C VAL A 38 -3.06 -5.95 4.86
N TYR A 39 -3.37 -7.23 4.74
CA TYR A 39 -3.28 -8.19 5.85
C TYR A 39 -2.14 -9.15 5.54
N ALA A 40 -1.04 -9.02 6.28
CA ALA A 40 0.17 -9.79 6.05
C ALA A 40 0.55 -10.64 7.25
N ASP A 41 1.39 -11.64 7.03
CA ASP A 41 1.88 -12.52 8.09
C ASP A 41 2.84 -11.76 9.02
N GLN A 42 3.92 -11.27 8.45
CA GLN A 42 4.94 -10.52 9.19
C GLN A 42 5.53 -9.43 8.30
N LYS A 43 6.22 -8.50 8.93
CA LYS A 43 6.91 -7.45 8.21
C LYS A 43 8.09 -8.05 7.45
N GLU A 44 8.05 -7.93 6.14
CA GLU A 44 9.07 -8.48 5.25
C GLU A 44 10.13 -7.44 4.91
N ASP A 45 11.35 -7.90 4.64
CA ASP A 45 12.46 -7.05 4.19
C ASP A 45 12.69 -7.27 2.69
N ASN A 46 11.68 -6.92 1.89
CA ASN A 46 11.77 -6.96 0.44
C ASN A 46 11.22 -5.66 -0.15
N TRP A 47 11.47 -5.42 -1.43
CA TRP A 47 11.10 -4.16 -2.05
C TRP A 47 9.58 -3.95 -2.11
N GLU A 48 8.82 -5.01 -2.28
CA GLU A 48 7.36 -4.93 -2.34
C GLU A 48 6.76 -4.45 -1.02
N ALA A 49 7.26 -5.00 0.09
CA ALA A 49 6.82 -4.60 1.43
C ALA A 49 7.26 -3.17 1.74
N HIS A 50 8.47 -2.79 1.36
CA HIS A 50 8.96 -1.43 1.54
C HIS A 50 8.15 -0.43 0.71
N LEU A 51 7.83 -0.76 -0.54
CA LEU A 51 7.00 0.10 -1.39
C LEU A 51 5.62 0.31 -0.76
N THR A 52 4.97 -0.76 -0.31
CA THR A 52 3.66 -0.69 0.34
C THR A 52 3.70 0.24 1.55
N HIS A 53 4.69 0.06 2.41
CA HIS A 53 4.86 0.88 3.61
C HIS A 53 5.14 2.35 3.27
N GLN A 54 5.97 2.60 2.28
CA GLN A 54 6.29 3.97 1.86
C GLN A 54 5.09 4.68 1.22
N LEU A 55 4.26 3.95 0.48
CA LEU A 55 3.02 4.50 -0.04
C LEU A 55 2.08 4.92 1.09
N LYS A 56 1.96 4.11 2.12
CA LYS A 56 1.18 4.43 3.30
C LYS A 56 1.68 5.71 3.97
N ILE A 57 2.99 5.80 4.22
CA ILE A 57 3.60 6.99 4.85
C ILE A 57 3.41 8.22 3.97
N ASN A 58 3.60 8.08 2.66
CA ASN A 58 3.42 9.18 1.72
C ASN A 58 2.00 9.73 1.76
N GLU A 59 1.00 8.86 1.79
CA GLU A 59 -0.40 9.26 1.85
C GLU A 59 -0.74 9.94 3.19
N GLU A 60 -0.27 9.41 4.30
CA GLU A 60 -0.46 10.02 5.62
C GLU A 60 0.16 11.43 5.66
N ARG A 61 1.36 11.60 5.11
CA ARG A 61 2.04 12.88 5.04
C ARG A 61 1.30 13.87 4.15
N THR A 62 0.81 13.41 3.02
CA THR A 62 0.04 14.23 2.08
C THR A 62 -1.26 14.71 2.73
N GLN A 63 -1.97 13.83 3.43
CA GLN A 63 -3.19 14.17 4.15
C GLN A 63 -2.95 15.22 5.23
N ALA A 64 -1.84 15.13 5.96
CA ALA A 64 -1.52 16.06 7.04
C ALA A 64 -1.28 17.49 6.52
N HIS A 65 -0.90 17.65 5.26
CA HIS A 65 -0.64 18.96 4.65
C HIS A 65 -1.79 19.49 3.81
N GLN A 66 -2.88 18.74 3.70
CA GLN A 66 -4.02 19.14 2.87
C GLN A 66 -5.18 19.58 3.75
N THR A 67 -5.68 20.79 3.49
CA THR A 67 -6.77 21.38 4.27
C THR A 67 -8.16 21.10 3.71
N PHE A 68 -8.27 20.56 2.51
CA PHE A 68 -9.55 20.31 1.84
C PHE A 68 -9.58 18.91 1.23
N HIS A 69 -9.86 17.88 2.05
CA HIS A 69 -9.96 16.55 1.51
C HIS A 69 -11.11 15.80 2.06
N ASN A 70 -12.05 15.52 1.21
CA ASN A 70 -13.08 14.53 1.44
C ASN A 70 -12.72 13.18 0.82
N GLU A 71 -11.65 13.12 0.02
CA GLU A 71 -11.35 11.95 -0.79
C GLU A 71 -9.86 11.67 -0.81
N SER A 72 -9.38 11.04 0.24
CA SER A 72 -7.98 10.66 0.31
C SER A 72 -7.83 9.15 0.28
N LEU A 73 -6.80 8.70 -0.42
CA LEU A 73 -6.40 7.31 -0.40
C LEU A 73 -6.02 6.92 1.03
N THR A 74 -6.53 5.80 1.49
CA THR A 74 -6.18 5.23 2.79
C THR A 74 -5.51 3.88 2.58
N ILE A 75 -4.35 3.68 3.19
CA ILE A 75 -3.63 2.41 3.17
C ILE A 75 -3.39 2.00 4.61
N ASP A 76 -3.97 0.88 4.99
CA ASP A 76 -3.78 0.28 6.31
C ASP A 76 -3.00 -1.02 6.17
N GLU A 77 -2.01 -1.23 7.02
CA GLU A 77 -1.22 -2.46 7.06
C GLU A 77 -1.43 -3.15 8.41
N TYR A 78 -1.74 -4.45 8.34
CA TYR A 78 -1.90 -5.29 9.52
C TYR A 78 -0.98 -6.50 9.40
N PHE A 79 -0.29 -6.84 10.48
CA PHE A 79 0.61 -7.98 10.55
C PHE A 79 0.15 -8.91 11.68
N ILE A 80 -0.16 -10.16 11.32
CA ILE A 80 -0.73 -11.12 12.28
C ILE A 80 0.22 -11.41 13.44
N THR A 81 1.54 -11.33 13.20
CA THR A 81 2.56 -11.52 14.24
C THR A 81 2.62 -10.36 15.23
N GLU A 82 2.18 -9.17 14.83
CA GLU A 82 2.17 -7.99 15.71
C GLU A 82 0.84 -7.84 16.44
N ASP A 83 -0.27 -8.00 15.72
CA ASP A 83 -1.62 -7.89 16.28
C ASP A 83 -2.58 -8.78 15.49
N SER A 84 -3.06 -9.82 16.11
CA SER A 84 -3.97 -10.78 15.47
C SER A 84 -5.43 -10.30 15.44
N ALA A 85 -5.81 -9.31 16.24
CA ALA A 85 -7.20 -8.88 16.36
C ALA A 85 -7.86 -8.47 15.04
N PRO A 86 -7.22 -7.68 14.14
CA PRO A 86 -7.83 -7.33 12.85
C PRO A 86 -8.14 -8.54 11.98
N PHE A 87 -7.38 -9.63 12.14
CA PHE A 87 -7.58 -10.88 11.37
C PHE A 87 -8.78 -11.69 11.87
N HIS A 88 -9.25 -11.44 13.07
CA HIS A 88 -10.39 -12.14 13.65
C HIS A 88 -11.67 -11.32 13.62
N THR A 89 -11.56 -9.99 13.56
CA THR A 89 -12.72 -9.10 13.53
C THR A 89 -13.26 -8.90 12.12
N ASN A 90 -12.40 -8.98 11.09
CA ASN A 90 -12.81 -8.89 9.69
C ASN A 90 -13.27 -10.27 9.22
N GLN A 91 -14.56 -10.42 8.93
CA GLN A 91 -15.13 -11.71 8.56
C GLN A 91 -14.55 -12.26 7.26
N ALA A 92 -14.31 -11.42 6.27
CA ALA A 92 -13.73 -11.86 4.99
C ALA A 92 -12.33 -12.42 5.18
N VAL A 93 -11.49 -11.74 5.96
CA VAL A 93 -10.12 -12.18 6.27
C VAL A 93 -10.16 -13.46 7.10
N LYS A 94 -11.03 -13.52 8.10
CA LYS A 94 -11.22 -14.70 8.94
C LYS A 94 -11.58 -15.94 8.10
N GLN A 95 -12.48 -15.77 7.15
CA GLN A 95 -12.91 -16.85 6.25
C GLN A 95 -11.77 -17.31 5.34
N GLN A 96 -10.97 -16.38 4.81
CA GLN A 96 -9.81 -16.70 3.99
C GLN A 96 -8.78 -17.52 4.78
N LEU A 97 -8.50 -17.12 6.00
CA LEU A 97 -7.57 -17.85 6.87
C LEU A 97 -8.10 -19.23 7.24
N ALA A 98 -9.41 -19.35 7.51
CA ALA A 98 -10.02 -20.63 7.83
C ALA A 98 -9.98 -21.60 6.64
N SER A 99 -10.16 -21.10 5.42
CA SER A 99 -10.20 -21.92 4.21
C SER A 99 -8.81 -22.24 3.66
N ASN A 100 -7.87 -21.31 3.73
CA ASN A 100 -6.58 -21.41 3.04
C ASN A 100 -5.36 -21.36 3.97
N GLY A 101 -5.56 -21.08 5.26
CA GLY A 101 -4.48 -20.96 6.23
C GLY A 101 -3.64 -19.69 6.01
N ARG A 102 -2.54 -19.59 6.77
CA ARG A 102 -1.65 -18.43 6.71
C ARG A 102 -0.90 -18.28 5.37
N SER A 103 -0.87 -19.35 4.58
CA SER A 103 -0.23 -19.30 3.25
C SER A 103 -0.96 -18.40 2.26
N CYS A 104 -2.21 -18.03 2.53
CA CYS A 104 -2.93 -17.09 1.67
C CYS A 104 -2.48 -15.64 1.87
N LEU A 105 -1.73 -15.35 2.94
CA LEU A 105 -1.24 -14.00 3.21
C LEU A 105 -0.05 -13.66 2.29
N PRO A 106 0.15 -12.40 1.89
CA PRO A 106 -0.71 -11.26 2.22
C PRO A 106 -2.01 -11.23 1.43
N LEU A 107 -3.05 -10.70 2.07
CA LEU A 107 -4.34 -10.41 1.44
C LEU A 107 -4.46 -8.89 1.29
N VAL A 108 -4.84 -8.44 0.12
CA VAL A 108 -5.05 -7.01 -0.15
C VAL A 108 -6.49 -6.78 -0.55
N TYR A 109 -7.17 -5.92 0.20
CA TYR A 109 -8.55 -5.53 -0.05
C TYR A 109 -8.60 -4.08 -0.52
N VAL A 110 -9.40 -3.82 -1.55
CA VAL A 110 -9.66 -2.48 -2.06
C VAL A 110 -11.15 -2.24 -1.93
N ASP A 111 -11.54 -1.26 -1.13
CA ASP A 111 -12.95 -0.97 -0.80
C ASP A 111 -13.70 -2.22 -0.36
N ASP A 112 -13.09 -2.98 0.55
CA ASP A 112 -13.63 -4.22 1.12
C ASP A 112 -13.77 -5.40 0.15
N GLN A 113 -13.19 -5.28 -1.05
CA GLN A 113 -13.15 -6.37 -2.02
C GLN A 113 -11.75 -6.93 -2.17
N LEU A 114 -11.61 -8.24 -2.20
CA LEU A 114 -10.32 -8.90 -2.36
C LEU A 114 -9.70 -8.53 -3.72
N PHE A 115 -8.52 -7.91 -3.67
CA PHE A 115 -7.79 -7.47 -4.85
C PHE A 115 -6.68 -8.44 -5.22
N CYS A 116 -5.84 -8.84 -4.25
CA CYS A 116 -4.83 -9.87 -4.45
C CYS A 116 -4.70 -10.78 -3.23
N GLN A 117 -4.21 -11.99 -3.49
CA GLN A 117 -4.05 -13.04 -2.49
C GLN A 117 -2.69 -13.70 -2.70
N GLY A 118 -1.94 -13.85 -1.61
CA GLY A 118 -0.62 -14.48 -1.64
C GLY A 118 0.49 -13.60 -2.18
N ARG A 119 0.18 -12.36 -2.51
CA ARG A 119 1.16 -11.38 -3.01
C ARG A 119 0.69 -9.96 -2.72
N LEU A 120 1.63 -9.04 -2.77
CA LEU A 120 1.32 -7.60 -2.75
C LEU A 120 1.07 -7.11 -4.19
N PRO A 121 0.40 -5.95 -4.36
CA PRO A 121 0.20 -5.39 -5.70
C PRO A 121 1.52 -5.09 -6.40
N THR A 122 1.49 -5.20 -7.73
CA THR A 122 2.62 -4.80 -8.57
C THR A 122 2.72 -3.27 -8.62
N ILE A 123 3.84 -2.75 -9.13
CA ILE A 123 4.02 -1.31 -9.31
C ILE A 123 2.89 -0.73 -10.17
N ARG A 124 2.53 -1.40 -11.27
CA ARG A 124 1.43 -0.93 -12.14
C ARG A 124 0.09 -0.94 -11.43
N GLU A 125 -0.17 -1.96 -10.63
CA GLU A 125 -1.41 -2.02 -9.84
C GLU A 125 -1.44 -0.88 -8.82
N TRP A 126 -0.31 -0.62 -8.15
CA TRP A 126 -0.20 0.52 -7.23
C TRP A 126 -0.40 1.86 -7.95
N GLU A 127 0.16 2.02 -9.15
CA GLU A 127 -0.04 3.23 -9.94
C GLU A 127 -1.52 3.45 -10.27
N GLN A 128 -2.23 2.40 -10.62
CA GLN A 128 -3.67 2.47 -10.89
C GLN A 128 -4.47 2.79 -9.64
N LEU A 129 -4.15 2.15 -8.51
CA LEU A 129 -4.87 2.35 -7.26
C LEU A 129 -4.63 3.73 -6.66
N THR A 130 -3.39 4.21 -6.71
CA THR A 130 -2.99 5.50 -6.14
C THR A 130 -3.19 6.65 -7.12
N LYS A 131 -3.40 6.36 -8.39
CA LYS A 131 -3.45 7.32 -9.50
C LYS A 131 -2.21 8.19 -9.55
N SER A 132 -1.07 7.58 -9.22
CA SER A 132 0.25 8.24 -9.17
C SER A 132 1.24 7.46 -10.01
N GLY A 133 2.17 8.17 -10.66
CA GLY A 133 3.30 7.51 -11.30
C GLY A 133 4.32 7.06 -10.27
N ILE A 134 4.83 5.85 -10.41
CA ILE A 134 5.84 5.29 -9.52
C ILE A 134 7.03 4.86 -10.37
N THR A 135 8.19 5.39 -10.04
CA THR A 135 9.46 4.99 -10.68
C THR A 135 10.33 4.30 -9.65
N LEU A 136 10.75 3.09 -9.97
CA LEU A 136 11.67 2.32 -9.14
C LEU A 136 13.01 2.21 -9.86
N GLN A 137 14.07 2.64 -9.18
CA GLN A 137 15.44 2.50 -9.67
C GLN A 137 16.25 1.65 -8.71
N PHE A 138 17.01 0.73 -9.28
CA PHE A 138 17.94 -0.10 -8.53
C PHE A 138 19.35 0.46 -8.72
N ASP A 139 19.99 0.83 -7.63
CA ASP A 139 21.41 1.19 -7.66
C ASP A 139 22.24 -0.08 -7.45
N ALA A 140 23.07 -0.37 -8.41
CA ALA A 140 23.94 -1.54 -8.36
C ALA A 140 25.05 -1.36 -7.31
#